data_7dc8123617cd472b9255226b2c307262
#
_entry.id   7dc8123617cd472b9255226b2c307262
#
_cell.length_a   1.000
_cell.length_b   1.000
_cell.length_c   1.000
_cell.angle_alpha   90.00
_cell.angle_beta   90.00
_cell.angle_gamma   90.00
#
_symmetry.space_group_name_H-M   'P 1'
#
loop_
_entity.id
_entity.type
_entity.pdbx_description
1 polymer ?
#
loop_
_entity_poly.entity_id
_entity_poly.type
_entity_poly.pdbx_seq_one_letter_code
_entity_poly.pdbx_strand_id
1 'polypeptide(L)'
;VDTLTAPRPANGADRRRWWARPQRWAMALALATGALHGPNAHAGSQKEEALADSVRLALSNAILDARPPKPTFRNPADQQRYQVWLAQMSARLQRRLPDQQVRTEFLETAWYEAHRAGLDPGLVLGLIQVESAYRKYAVSMVGARGYMQVMPFWTNVIGDRNRSALFNMQTNLRYGCAILRMYLDMEAGNLYLALGRYNGSRGRPEYPNAVLSAWQNWKFKSPL
;
A
#
# COMPACT_ATOMS: atom_id res chain seq x y z
N VAL A 1 -24.86 31.07 72.24
CA VAL A 1 -26.21 31.51 72.57
C VAL A 1 -27.04 31.28 71.34
N ASP A 2 -27.93 30.34 71.55
CA ASP A 2 -29.24 30.08 70.94
C ASP A 2 -29.23 29.60 69.49
N THR A 3 -29.42 28.37 69.26
CA THR A 3 -30.52 27.39 69.40
C THR A 3 -31.67 27.54 68.39
N LEU A 4 -31.96 26.39 67.81
CA LEU A 4 -33.28 25.85 67.44
C LEU A 4 -33.94 26.43 66.17
N THR A 5 -34.56 25.74 65.31
CA THR A 5 -35.27 24.43 65.35
C THR A 5 -35.71 24.08 63.95
N ALA A 6 -35.69 22.79 63.65
CA ALA A 6 -36.46 22.23 62.54
C ALA A 6 -37.96 22.19 62.86
N PRO A 7 -38.81 22.03 61.87
CA PRO A 7 -39.82 20.99 61.96
C PRO A 7 -39.98 20.08 60.76
N ARG A 8 -40.21 18.83 61.04
CA ARG A 8 -40.90 17.81 60.31
C ARG A 8 -42.39 17.88 60.60
N PRO A 9 -43.21 16.97 60.05
CA PRO A 9 -43.53 16.56 58.65
C PRO A 9 -45.07 16.67 58.41
N ALA A 10 -45.48 16.42 57.17
CA ALA A 10 -46.87 16.01 56.95
C ALA A 10 -47.00 14.96 55.87
N ASN A 11 -47.54 13.85 56.29
CA ASN A 11 -47.99 12.69 55.50
C ASN A 11 -49.08 13.10 54.49
N GLY A 12 -49.07 12.42 53.38
CA GLY A 12 -50.16 12.47 52.42
C GLY A 12 -49.96 11.41 51.34
N ALA A 13 -50.46 10.21 51.68
CA ALA A 13 -50.54 9.13 50.72
C ALA A 13 -51.50 9.50 49.59
N ASP A 14 -51.04 9.40 48.35
CA ASP A 14 -51.97 9.03 47.28
C ASP A 14 -51.29 8.07 46.29
N ARG A 15 -51.67 6.81 46.47
CA ARG A 15 -51.34 5.73 45.55
C ARG A 15 -52.25 5.86 44.34
N ARG A 16 -51.85 6.51 43.30
CA ARG A 16 -52.53 6.39 42.02
C ARG A 16 -51.59 5.71 41.02
N ARG A 17 -51.99 4.50 40.74
CA ARG A 17 -51.67 3.62 39.67
C ARG A 17 -51.35 4.37 38.38
N TRP A 18 -50.08 4.36 37.98
CA TRP A 18 -49.66 4.64 36.62
C TRP A 18 -49.57 3.32 35.87
N TRP A 19 -50.77 2.79 35.52
CA TRP A 19 -50.83 1.73 34.52
C TRP A 19 -51.00 2.39 33.17
N ALA A 20 -50.11 1.89 32.25
CA ALA A 20 -50.34 1.79 30.83
C ALA A 20 -50.32 3.08 29.99
N ARG A 21 -49.14 3.32 29.46
CA ARG A 21 -49.05 3.53 28.00
C ARG A 21 -47.74 2.93 27.56
N PRO A 22 -47.71 1.89 26.72
CA PRO A 22 -46.48 1.48 26.04
C PRO A 22 -46.17 2.54 24.98
N GLN A 23 -45.31 3.45 25.30
CA GLN A 23 -44.66 4.24 24.26
C GLN A 23 -43.81 3.29 23.46
N ARG A 24 -44.31 3.00 22.28
CA ARG A 24 -43.58 2.33 21.20
C ARG A 24 -42.38 3.18 20.89
N TRP A 25 -41.25 2.86 21.50
CA TRP A 25 -39.96 3.32 21.06
C TRP A 25 -39.71 2.59 19.72
N ALA A 26 -40.14 3.21 18.64
CA ALA A 26 -39.64 2.91 17.34
C ALA A 26 -38.14 3.26 17.38
N MET A 27 -37.30 2.30 17.78
CA MET A 27 -35.90 2.35 17.47
C MET A 27 -35.81 2.31 15.94
N ALA A 28 -35.72 3.50 15.38
CA ALA A 28 -35.18 3.65 14.05
C ALA A 28 -33.74 3.17 14.14
N LEU A 29 -33.51 1.90 13.85
CA LEU A 29 -32.21 1.35 13.53
C LEU A 29 -31.81 2.03 12.21
N ALA A 30 -31.24 3.21 12.33
CA ALA A 30 -30.46 3.81 11.25
C ALA A 30 -29.28 2.86 11.06
N LEU A 31 -29.44 1.89 10.15
CA LEU A 31 -28.34 1.19 9.51
C LEU A 31 -27.52 2.27 8.81
N ALA A 32 -26.62 2.87 9.56
CA ALA A 32 -25.49 3.58 9.00
C ALA A 32 -24.63 2.50 8.30
N THR A 33 -25.07 2.11 7.11
CA THR A 33 -24.17 1.54 6.11
C THR A 33 -23.21 2.66 5.73
N GLY A 34 -22.29 2.95 6.64
CA GLY A 34 -21.09 3.69 6.32
C GLY A 34 -20.35 2.86 5.28
N ALA A 35 -20.73 3.06 4.02
CA ALA A 35 -19.87 2.68 2.91
C ALA A 35 -18.55 3.38 3.17
N LEU A 36 -17.57 2.63 3.66
CA LEU A 36 -16.16 2.99 3.65
C LEU A 36 -15.74 3.08 2.18
N HIS A 37 -16.24 4.10 1.51
CA HIS A 37 -15.64 4.59 0.27
C HIS A 37 -14.35 5.27 0.69
N GLY A 38 -13.34 4.48 1.01
CA GLY A 38 -11.97 4.94 0.88
C GLY A 38 -11.82 5.47 -0.54
N PRO A 39 -11.04 6.52 -0.77
CA PRO A 39 -10.81 7.01 -2.12
C PRO A 39 -10.33 5.82 -2.93
N ASN A 40 -11.12 5.42 -3.94
CA ASN A 40 -10.71 4.43 -4.91
C ASN A 40 -9.56 5.05 -5.70
N ALA A 41 -8.35 4.91 -5.19
CA ALA A 41 -7.17 5.06 -5.98
C ALA A 41 -7.32 4.01 -7.09
N HIS A 42 -7.65 4.44 -8.30
CA HIS A 42 -7.74 3.56 -9.44
C HIS A 42 -6.34 3.06 -9.71
N ALA A 43 -6.01 1.90 -9.14
CA ALA A 43 -4.73 1.27 -9.33
C ALA A 43 -4.55 0.93 -10.81
N GLY A 44 -3.36 1.23 -11.36
CA GLY A 44 -2.93 0.75 -12.66
C GLY A 44 -3.51 1.46 -13.88
N SER A 45 -3.62 2.79 -13.89
CA SER A 45 -4.01 3.57 -15.07
C SER A 45 -2.82 4.12 -15.86
N GLN A 46 -1.67 3.46 -15.80
CA GLN A 46 -0.48 3.89 -16.54
C GLN A 46 -0.81 4.12 -18.00
N LYS A 47 -0.34 5.25 -18.54
CA LYS A 47 -0.51 5.60 -19.95
C LYS A 47 0.71 5.19 -20.74
N GLU A 48 0.50 4.68 -21.96
CA GLU A 48 1.59 4.47 -22.89
C GLU A 48 2.10 5.83 -23.36
N GLU A 49 3.37 6.12 -23.10
CA GLU A 49 4.04 7.34 -23.55
C GLU A 49 5.17 6.95 -24.51
N ALA A 50 5.41 7.79 -25.51
CA ALA A 50 6.55 7.58 -26.41
C ALA A 50 7.84 7.73 -25.63
N LEU A 51 8.67 6.70 -25.63
CA LEU A 51 9.99 6.69 -24.99
C LEU A 51 11.08 6.95 -26.04
N ALA A 52 12.09 7.72 -25.65
CA ALA A 52 13.32 7.80 -26.42
C ALA A 52 13.97 6.40 -26.51
N ASP A 53 14.59 6.08 -27.67
CA ASP A 53 15.15 4.75 -27.92
C ASP A 53 16.20 4.34 -26.87
N SER A 54 17.01 5.29 -26.39
CA SER A 54 17.99 5.04 -25.33
C SER A 54 17.34 4.64 -24.01
N VAL A 55 16.25 5.28 -23.64
CA VAL A 55 15.48 4.96 -22.42
C VAL A 55 14.83 3.58 -22.56
N ARG A 56 14.21 3.32 -23.71
CA ARG A 56 13.61 2.01 -24.01
C ARG A 56 14.65 0.89 -23.93
N LEU A 57 15.83 1.07 -24.54
CA LEU A 57 16.90 0.08 -24.51
C LEU A 57 17.40 -0.17 -23.07
N ALA A 58 17.62 0.88 -22.29
CA ALA A 58 18.05 0.76 -20.89
C ALA A 58 17.02 -0.01 -20.04
N LEU A 59 15.73 0.28 -20.20
CA LEU A 59 14.65 -0.44 -19.53
C LEU A 59 14.57 -1.89 -19.98
N SER A 60 14.68 -2.18 -21.28
CA SER A 60 14.66 -3.54 -21.81
C SER A 60 15.82 -4.37 -21.25
N ASN A 61 17.03 -3.83 -21.20
CA ASN A 61 18.16 -4.49 -20.57
C ASN A 61 17.93 -4.77 -19.09
N ALA A 62 17.31 -3.82 -18.36
CA ALA A 62 16.95 -4.01 -16.97
C ALA A 62 15.92 -5.12 -16.77
N ILE A 63 14.96 -5.28 -17.68
CA ILE A 63 13.93 -6.31 -17.62
C ILE A 63 14.48 -7.70 -17.98
N LEU A 64 15.31 -7.80 -19.00
CA LEU A 64 15.86 -9.07 -19.49
C LEU A 64 16.86 -9.73 -18.53
N ASP A 65 17.42 -8.99 -17.58
CA ASP A 65 18.31 -9.56 -16.59
C ASP A 65 17.55 -10.47 -15.61
N ALA A 66 17.50 -11.74 -15.94
CA ALA A 66 16.75 -12.77 -15.21
C ALA A 66 17.47 -13.34 -13.98
N ARG A 67 18.53 -12.69 -13.49
CA ARG A 67 19.25 -13.16 -12.30
C ARG A 67 18.31 -13.23 -11.10
N PRO A 68 18.32 -14.34 -10.34
CA PRO A 68 17.52 -14.43 -9.13
C PRO A 68 17.98 -13.39 -8.10
N PRO A 69 17.07 -12.89 -7.27
CA PRO A 69 17.40 -11.91 -6.25
C PRO A 69 18.34 -12.54 -5.21
N LYS A 70 19.60 -12.16 -5.26
CA LYS A 70 20.60 -12.50 -4.24
C LYS A 70 21.18 -11.20 -3.72
N PRO A 71 20.77 -10.74 -2.53
CA PRO A 71 21.38 -9.58 -1.91
C PRO A 71 22.88 -9.81 -1.73
N THR A 72 23.69 -8.90 -2.25
CA THR A 72 25.13 -8.87 -2.02
C THR A 72 25.47 -7.71 -1.09
N PHE A 73 26.32 -7.95 -0.11
CA PHE A 73 26.67 -6.96 0.90
C PHE A 73 28.15 -6.60 0.81
N ARG A 74 28.45 -5.33 0.98
CA ARG A 74 29.84 -4.84 0.95
C ARG A 74 30.62 -5.19 2.21
N ASN A 75 29.90 -5.33 3.33
CA ASN A 75 30.48 -5.62 4.64
C ASN A 75 29.45 -6.32 5.55
N PRO A 76 29.90 -6.93 6.67
CA PRO A 76 29.00 -7.59 7.62
C PRO A 76 27.93 -6.70 8.24
N ALA A 77 28.20 -5.40 8.43
CA ALA A 77 27.22 -4.47 9.00
C ALA A 77 26.04 -4.24 8.04
N ASP A 78 26.26 -4.17 6.73
CA ASP A 78 25.20 -4.08 5.74
C ASP A 78 24.36 -5.35 5.71
N GLN A 79 25.01 -6.52 5.83
CA GLN A 79 24.30 -7.79 5.94
C GLN A 79 23.44 -7.86 7.20
N GLN A 80 23.96 -7.45 8.34
CA GLN A 80 23.20 -7.42 9.60
C GLN A 80 22.00 -6.46 9.49
N ARG A 81 22.19 -5.28 8.92
CA ARG A 81 21.14 -4.30 8.69
C ARG A 81 20.03 -4.85 7.82
N TYR A 82 20.38 -5.56 6.76
CA TYR A 82 19.43 -6.28 5.91
C TYR A 82 18.64 -7.33 6.68
N GLN A 83 19.30 -8.16 7.51
CA GLN A 83 18.62 -9.17 8.32
C GLN A 83 17.60 -8.55 9.29
N VAL A 84 17.99 -7.45 9.93
CA VAL A 84 17.06 -6.71 10.82
C VAL A 84 15.88 -6.13 10.03
N TRP A 85 16.15 -5.57 8.85
CA TRP A 85 15.10 -5.08 7.95
C TRP A 85 14.13 -6.22 7.56
N LEU A 86 14.66 -7.34 7.10
CA LEU A 86 13.88 -8.51 6.68
C LEU A 86 12.97 -9.01 7.81
N ALA A 87 13.50 -9.15 9.00
CA ALA A 87 12.74 -9.59 10.17
C ALA A 87 11.61 -8.60 10.52
N GLN A 88 11.90 -7.29 10.55
CA GLN A 88 10.88 -6.27 10.84
C GLN A 88 9.79 -6.21 9.79
N MET A 89 10.14 -6.24 8.50
CA MET A 89 9.16 -6.20 7.41
C MET A 89 8.35 -7.49 7.35
N SER A 90 8.96 -8.63 7.62
CA SER A 90 8.26 -9.92 7.71
C SER A 90 7.18 -9.89 8.82
N ALA A 91 7.51 -9.38 10.00
CA ALA A 91 6.54 -9.24 11.09
C ALA A 91 5.35 -8.34 10.71
N ARG A 92 5.62 -7.19 10.05
CA ARG A 92 4.56 -6.26 9.60
C ARG A 92 3.68 -6.85 8.50
N LEU A 93 4.25 -7.72 7.66
CA LEU A 93 3.57 -8.28 6.48
C LEU A 93 2.83 -9.58 6.78
N GLN A 94 3.04 -10.20 7.94
CA GLN A 94 2.53 -11.52 8.29
C GLN A 94 1.02 -11.69 8.10
N ARG A 95 0.22 -10.66 8.39
CA ARG A 95 -1.24 -10.72 8.23
C ARG A 95 -1.68 -10.73 6.76
N ARG A 96 -0.87 -10.15 5.85
CA ARG A 96 -1.18 -10.03 4.43
C ARG A 96 -0.60 -11.17 3.60
N LEU A 97 0.58 -11.64 4.00
CA LEU A 97 1.26 -12.81 3.45
C LEU A 97 1.57 -13.78 4.61
N PRO A 98 0.60 -14.63 5.01
CA PRO A 98 0.76 -15.50 6.18
C PRO A 98 1.80 -16.60 5.96
N ASP A 99 1.95 -17.12 4.74
CA ASP A 99 2.99 -18.08 4.41
C ASP A 99 4.38 -17.46 4.56
N GLN A 100 5.21 -18.04 5.43
CA GLN A 100 6.53 -17.51 5.76
C GLN A 100 7.48 -17.59 4.57
N GLN A 101 7.46 -18.68 3.83
CA GLN A 101 8.35 -18.87 2.68
C GLN A 101 8.04 -17.87 1.58
N VAL A 102 6.76 -17.74 1.21
CA VAL A 102 6.29 -16.76 0.21
C VAL A 102 6.61 -15.34 0.67
N ARG A 103 6.42 -15.04 1.95
CA ARG A 103 6.70 -13.71 2.51
C ARG A 103 8.19 -13.37 2.48
N THR A 104 9.06 -14.34 2.80
CA THR A 104 10.50 -14.15 2.73
C THR A 104 10.95 -13.91 1.29
N GLU A 105 10.55 -14.77 0.36
CA GLU A 105 10.85 -14.63 -1.06
C GLU A 105 10.37 -13.28 -1.62
N PHE A 106 9.16 -12.85 -1.23
CA PHE A 106 8.61 -11.57 -1.62
C PHE A 106 9.46 -10.40 -1.12
N LEU A 107 9.85 -10.41 0.15
CA LEU A 107 10.65 -9.33 0.74
C LEU A 107 12.07 -9.28 0.17
N GLU A 108 12.70 -10.43 -0.03
CA GLU A 108 14.01 -10.53 -0.70
C GLU A 108 13.95 -9.96 -2.12
N THR A 109 12.91 -10.33 -2.86
CA THR A 109 12.68 -9.82 -4.22
C THR A 109 12.43 -8.30 -4.20
N ALA A 110 11.58 -7.81 -3.30
CA ALA A 110 11.28 -6.39 -3.18
C ALA A 110 12.52 -5.57 -2.79
N TRP A 111 13.31 -6.06 -1.85
CA TRP A 111 14.60 -5.46 -1.50
C TRP A 111 15.53 -5.38 -2.70
N TYR A 112 15.73 -6.50 -3.38
CA TYR A 112 16.64 -6.58 -4.51
C TYR A 112 16.25 -5.65 -5.66
N GLU A 113 14.99 -5.71 -6.10
CA GLU A 113 14.52 -4.91 -7.24
C GLU A 113 14.43 -3.42 -6.90
N ALA A 114 14.09 -3.07 -5.65
CA ALA A 114 14.14 -1.68 -5.19
C ALA A 114 15.57 -1.11 -5.23
N HIS A 115 16.54 -1.81 -4.65
CA HIS A 115 17.94 -1.36 -4.65
C HIS A 115 18.52 -1.29 -6.05
N ARG A 116 18.21 -2.26 -6.89
CA ARG A 116 18.62 -2.27 -8.29
C ARG A 116 18.10 -1.06 -9.07
N ALA A 117 16.88 -0.62 -8.77
CA ALA A 117 16.29 0.58 -9.37
C ALA A 117 16.65 1.87 -8.63
N GLY A 118 17.49 1.83 -7.58
CA GLY A 118 17.82 3.01 -6.77
C GLY A 118 16.62 3.58 -6.02
N LEU A 119 15.69 2.73 -5.59
CA LEU A 119 14.49 3.09 -4.84
C LEU A 119 14.61 2.63 -3.38
N ASP A 120 13.90 3.31 -2.49
CA ASP A 120 13.73 2.87 -1.11
C ASP A 120 12.81 1.62 -1.06
N PRO A 121 13.23 0.50 -0.43
CA PRO A 121 12.38 -0.69 -0.33
C PRO A 121 11.06 -0.45 0.40
N GLY A 122 11.03 0.43 1.39
CA GLY A 122 9.80 0.82 2.09
C GLY A 122 8.84 1.57 1.16
N LEU A 123 9.34 2.42 0.26
CA LEU A 123 8.53 3.06 -0.77
C LEU A 123 7.88 2.02 -1.69
N VAL A 124 8.64 1.04 -2.14
CA VAL A 124 8.14 -0.04 -3.00
C VAL A 124 7.06 -0.85 -2.26
N LEU A 125 7.27 -1.18 -0.98
CA LEU A 125 6.25 -1.84 -0.17
C LEU A 125 4.99 -0.98 0.00
N GLY A 126 5.14 0.33 0.23
CA GLY A 126 4.01 1.27 0.33
C GLY A 126 3.21 1.34 -0.96
N LEU A 127 3.89 1.37 -2.12
CA LEU A 127 3.25 1.35 -3.43
C LEU A 127 2.48 0.03 -3.65
N ILE A 128 3.10 -1.12 -3.38
CA ILE A 128 2.44 -2.43 -3.51
C ILE A 128 1.20 -2.54 -2.60
N GLN A 129 1.26 -1.94 -1.42
CA GLN A 129 0.09 -1.87 -0.52
C GLN A 129 -1.09 -1.16 -1.19
N VAL A 130 -0.85 -0.05 -1.85
CA VAL A 130 -1.88 0.76 -2.53
C VAL A 130 -2.38 0.05 -3.79
N GLU A 131 -1.46 -0.51 -4.58
CA GLU A 131 -1.77 -1.11 -5.88
C GLU A 131 -2.57 -2.41 -5.77
N SER A 132 -2.15 -3.31 -4.92
CA SER A 132 -2.71 -4.66 -4.89
C SER A 132 -3.07 -5.17 -3.50
N ALA A 133 -2.74 -4.44 -2.43
CA ALA A 133 -2.76 -4.95 -1.06
C ALA A 133 -2.00 -6.29 -0.95
N TYR A 134 -0.88 -6.42 -1.65
CA TYR A 134 0.00 -7.62 -1.73
C TYR A 134 -0.64 -8.84 -2.39
N ARG A 135 -1.63 -8.67 -3.25
CA ARG A 135 -2.28 -9.78 -3.98
C ARG A 135 -1.52 -10.06 -5.28
N LYS A 136 -0.90 -11.24 -5.35
CA LYS A 136 -0.10 -11.71 -6.49
C LYS A 136 -0.87 -11.68 -7.83
N TYR A 137 -2.14 -12.07 -7.79
CA TYR A 137 -2.99 -12.22 -8.99
C TYR A 137 -4.01 -11.10 -9.12
N ALA A 138 -3.73 -9.92 -8.55
CA ALA A 138 -4.59 -8.76 -8.71
C ALA A 138 -4.67 -8.35 -10.18
N VAL A 139 -5.89 -8.06 -10.63
CA VAL A 139 -6.18 -7.49 -11.95
C VAL A 139 -7.13 -6.32 -11.75
N SER A 140 -6.78 -5.14 -12.28
CA SER A 140 -7.67 -3.98 -12.24
C SER A 140 -8.67 -4.01 -13.39
N MET A 141 -9.68 -3.13 -13.33
CA MET A 141 -10.67 -2.98 -14.41
C MET A 141 -10.05 -2.59 -15.76
N VAL A 142 -8.90 -1.90 -15.73
CA VAL A 142 -8.17 -1.52 -16.95
C VAL A 142 -7.09 -2.54 -17.33
N GLY A 143 -7.03 -3.69 -16.64
CA GLY A 143 -6.16 -4.81 -16.96
C GLY A 143 -4.75 -4.75 -16.38
N ALA A 144 -4.44 -3.84 -15.47
CA ALA A 144 -3.17 -3.84 -14.74
C ALA A 144 -3.02 -5.10 -13.91
N ARG A 145 -1.79 -5.63 -13.75
CA ARG A 145 -1.55 -6.99 -13.23
C ARG A 145 -0.53 -7.03 -12.10
N GLY A 146 -0.79 -7.92 -11.16
CA GLY A 146 0.14 -8.35 -10.13
C GLY A 146 0.37 -7.37 -9.01
N TYR A 147 1.42 -7.57 -8.24
CA TYR A 147 1.74 -6.83 -7.04
C TYR A 147 1.82 -5.31 -7.24
N MET A 148 2.50 -4.87 -8.30
CA MET A 148 2.72 -3.45 -8.61
C MET A 148 1.77 -2.93 -9.71
N GLN A 149 0.74 -3.70 -10.07
CA GLN A 149 -0.29 -3.33 -11.06
C GLN A 149 0.31 -2.78 -12.36
N VAL A 150 1.21 -3.56 -12.95
CA VAL A 150 1.88 -3.20 -14.20
C VAL A 150 0.91 -3.37 -15.37
N MET A 151 0.81 -2.37 -16.23
CA MET A 151 -0.01 -2.43 -17.44
C MET A 151 0.62 -3.37 -18.48
N PRO A 152 -0.18 -4.25 -19.13
CA PRO A 152 0.32 -5.24 -20.10
C PRO A 152 1.06 -4.65 -21.30
N PHE A 153 0.78 -3.41 -21.72
CA PHE A 153 1.48 -2.79 -22.85
C PHE A 153 3.00 -2.67 -22.58
N TRP A 154 3.42 -2.54 -21.32
CA TRP A 154 4.83 -2.48 -20.98
C TRP A 154 5.62 -3.69 -21.44
N THR A 155 4.99 -4.88 -21.47
CA THR A 155 5.66 -6.08 -22.00
C THR A 155 5.98 -5.98 -23.49
N ASN A 156 5.22 -5.20 -24.23
CA ASN A 156 5.48 -4.92 -25.65
C ASN A 156 6.54 -3.83 -25.84
N VAL A 157 6.56 -2.82 -24.94
CA VAL A 157 7.44 -1.65 -25.06
C VAL A 157 8.87 -1.98 -24.63
N ILE A 158 9.04 -2.70 -23.51
CA ILE A 158 10.35 -2.94 -22.90
C ILE A 158 10.64 -4.42 -22.57
N GLY A 159 9.79 -5.35 -22.96
CA GLY A 159 9.92 -6.76 -22.60
C GLY A 159 9.79 -7.72 -23.79
N ASP A 160 9.47 -8.95 -23.45
CA ASP A 160 9.37 -10.11 -24.36
C ASP A 160 7.94 -10.36 -24.89
N ARG A 161 7.03 -9.41 -24.73
CA ARG A 161 5.60 -9.50 -25.07
C ARG A 161 4.81 -10.53 -24.24
N ASN A 162 5.41 -11.12 -23.22
CA ASN A 162 4.75 -12.11 -22.37
C ASN A 162 3.93 -11.43 -21.25
N ARG A 163 2.68 -11.14 -21.56
CA ARG A 163 1.75 -10.50 -20.62
C ARG A 163 1.45 -11.36 -19.38
N SER A 164 1.58 -12.69 -19.50
CA SER A 164 1.34 -13.62 -18.38
C SER A 164 2.46 -13.57 -17.36
N ALA A 165 3.69 -13.24 -17.78
CA ALA A 165 4.84 -13.08 -16.89
C ALA A 165 4.64 -12.00 -15.83
N LEU A 166 3.70 -11.06 -16.02
CA LEU A 166 3.35 -10.06 -15.01
C LEU A 166 2.71 -10.65 -13.74
N PHE A 167 2.34 -11.91 -13.72
CA PHE A 167 1.94 -12.62 -12.49
C PHE A 167 3.10 -13.34 -11.81
N ASN A 168 4.28 -13.41 -12.45
CA ASN A 168 5.49 -13.83 -11.76
C ASN A 168 5.95 -12.71 -10.82
N MET A 169 6.26 -13.06 -9.58
CA MET A 169 6.65 -12.11 -8.53
C MET A 169 7.84 -11.25 -8.95
N GLN A 170 8.94 -11.91 -9.31
CA GLN A 170 10.18 -11.21 -9.66
C GLN A 170 9.99 -10.31 -10.89
N THR A 171 9.36 -10.85 -11.93
CA THR A 171 9.08 -10.10 -13.16
C THR A 171 8.24 -8.87 -12.86
N ASN A 172 7.16 -9.01 -12.09
CA ASN A 172 6.27 -7.92 -11.76
C ASN A 172 6.96 -6.80 -10.99
N LEU A 173 7.72 -7.15 -9.93
CA LEU A 173 8.46 -6.17 -9.13
C LEU A 173 9.55 -5.49 -9.96
N ARG A 174 10.21 -6.21 -10.82
CA ARG A 174 11.22 -5.68 -11.74
C ARG A 174 10.64 -4.62 -12.68
N TYR A 175 9.54 -4.95 -13.36
CA TYR A 175 8.84 -3.98 -14.21
C TYR A 175 8.40 -2.75 -13.41
N GLY A 176 7.72 -2.96 -12.29
CA GLY A 176 7.20 -1.87 -11.49
C GLY A 176 8.29 -0.94 -10.96
N CYS A 177 9.39 -1.49 -10.45
CA CYS A 177 10.53 -0.70 -9.97
C CYS A 177 11.23 0.06 -11.12
N ALA A 178 11.45 -0.58 -12.27
CA ALA A 178 12.06 0.05 -13.44
C ALA A 178 11.20 1.20 -13.97
N ILE A 179 9.89 1.00 -14.08
CA ILE A 179 8.94 2.02 -14.54
C ILE A 179 8.88 3.19 -13.55
N LEU A 180 8.81 2.92 -12.24
CA LEU A 180 8.81 3.98 -11.24
C LEU A 180 10.12 4.79 -11.27
N ARG A 181 11.26 4.12 -11.42
CA ARG A 181 12.57 4.79 -11.57
C ARG A 181 12.59 5.69 -12.80
N MET A 182 12.14 5.18 -13.94
CA MET A 182 12.03 5.97 -15.16
C MET A 182 11.19 7.24 -14.94
N TYR A 183 10.01 7.12 -14.34
CA TYR A 183 9.18 8.28 -14.07
C TYR A 183 9.82 9.24 -13.05
N LEU A 184 10.56 8.72 -12.10
CA LEU A 184 11.31 9.57 -11.16
C LEU A 184 12.41 10.36 -11.87
N ASP A 185 13.08 9.76 -12.85
CA ASP A 185 14.09 10.44 -13.69
C ASP A 185 13.42 11.49 -14.59
N MET A 186 12.29 11.16 -15.22
CA MET A 186 11.53 12.10 -16.05
C MET A 186 11.01 13.32 -15.28
N GLU A 187 10.71 13.15 -13.98
CA GLU A 187 10.26 14.23 -13.09
C GLU A 187 11.41 14.86 -12.27
N ALA A 188 12.67 14.71 -12.74
CA ALA A 188 13.85 15.28 -12.10
C ALA A 188 13.96 14.98 -10.59
N GLY A 189 13.58 13.78 -10.18
CA GLY A 189 13.59 13.32 -8.79
C GLY A 189 12.33 13.70 -7.98
N ASN A 190 11.35 14.38 -8.58
CA ASN A 190 10.10 14.70 -7.90
C ASN A 190 9.23 13.46 -7.75
N LEU A 191 9.31 12.82 -6.57
CA LEU A 191 8.58 11.58 -6.26
C LEU A 191 7.07 11.74 -6.35
N TYR A 192 6.52 12.88 -5.94
CA TYR A 192 5.08 13.13 -5.99
C TYR A 192 4.54 13.08 -7.42
N LEU A 193 5.22 13.77 -8.34
CA LEU A 193 4.84 13.76 -9.76
C LEU A 193 5.11 12.42 -10.43
N ALA A 194 6.21 11.75 -10.06
CA ALA A 194 6.52 10.40 -10.55
C ALA A 194 5.47 9.38 -10.16
N LEU A 195 4.99 9.40 -8.93
CA LEU A 195 3.87 8.56 -8.47
C LEU A 195 2.58 8.87 -9.25
N GLY A 196 2.30 10.15 -9.49
CA GLY A 196 1.17 10.55 -10.33
C GLY A 196 1.28 10.00 -11.76
N ARG A 197 2.47 10.01 -12.38
CA ARG A 197 2.69 9.36 -13.69
C ARG A 197 2.50 7.85 -13.60
N TYR A 198 3.05 7.21 -12.58
CA TYR A 198 2.93 5.77 -12.38
C TYR A 198 1.47 5.31 -12.38
N ASN A 199 0.59 6.07 -11.74
CA ASN A 199 -0.84 5.78 -11.72
C ASN A 199 -1.62 6.36 -12.93
N GLY A 200 -1.00 7.18 -13.78
CA GLY A 200 -1.69 7.90 -14.87
C GLY A 200 -2.53 9.09 -14.41
N SER A 201 -2.28 9.59 -13.20
CA SER A 201 -2.99 10.71 -12.56
C SER A 201 -2.07 11.88 -12.23
N ARG A 202 -1.05 12.14 -13.06
CA ARG A 202 -0.06 13.21 -12.84
C ARG A 202 -0.73 14.54 -12.46
N GLY A 203 -0.28 15.12 -11.36
CA GLY A 203 -0.81 16.38 -10.83
C GLY A 203 -2.04 16.24 -9.93
N ARG A 204 -2.61 15.05 -9.78
CA ARG A 204 -3.70 14.77 -8.84
C ARG A 204 -3.14 14.24 -7.51
N PRO A 205 -3.69 14.67 -6.36
CA PRO A 205 -3.11 14.37 -5.06
C PRO A 205 -3.46 12.98 -4.51
N GLU A 206 -4.55 12.36 -4.94
CA GLU A 206 -5.12 11.20 -4.26
C GLU A 206 -4.15 10.01 -4.21
N TYR A 207 -3.60 9.65 -5.37
CA TYR A 207 -2.71 8.50 -5.44
C TYR A 207 -1.33 8.77 -4.82
N PRO A 208 -0.62 9.87 -5.14
CA PRO A 208 0.65 10.15 -4.49
C PRO A 208 0.53 10.22 -2.96
N ASN A 209 -0.51 10.86 -2.44
CA ASN A 209 -0.73 10.95 -1.00
C ASN A 209 -0.99 9.58 -0.37
N ALA A 210 -1.77 8.71 -1.04
CA ALA A 210 -2.01 7.35 -0.56
C ALA A 210 -0.70 6.54 -0.46
N VAL A 211 0.14 6.59 -1.50
CA VAL A 211 1.43 5.89 -1.51
C VAL A 211 2.39 6.46 -0.47
N LEU A 212 2.50 7.78 -0.37
CA LEU A 212 3.39 8.44 0.60
C LEU A 212 2.94 8.15 2.04
N SER A 213 1.63 8.12 2.31
CA SER A 213 1.08 7.71 3.60
C SER A 213 1.38 6.24 3.90
N ALA A 214 1.17 5.35 2.94
CA ALA A 214 1.50 3.94 3.09
C ALA A 214 2.99 3.73 3.35
N TRP A 215 3.85 4.46 2.65
CA TRP A 215 5.30 4.40 2.84
C TRP A 215 5.73 4.68 4.29
N GLN A 216 5.06 5.61 5.01
CA GLN A 216 5.39 5.88 6.41
C GLN A 216 5.33 4.61 7.27
N ASN A 217 4.39 3.70 6.98
CA ASN A 217 4.24 2.44 7.70
C ASN A 217 5.36 1.43 7.38
N TRP A 218 6.11 1.64 6.29
CA TRP A 218 7.18 0.75 5.83
C TRP A 218 8.57 1.35 6.01
N LYS A 219 8.68 2.53 6.61
CA LYS A 219 9.99 3.11 6.92
C LYS A 219 10.76 2.20 7.88
N PHE A 220 11.99 1.93 7.50
CA PHE A 220 12.93 1.20 8.32
C PHE A 220 13.75 2.17 9.14
N LYS A 221 13.77 1.96 10.45
CA LYS A 221 14.69 2.63 11.36
C LYS A 221 15.70 1.58 11.81
N SER A 222 16.94 1.74 11.38
CA SER A 222 18.01 0.85 11.88
C SER A 222 18.17 1.09 13.37
N PRO A 223 18.20 0.03 14.19
CA PRO A 223 18.54 0.13 15.59
C PRO A 223 20.05 0.23 15.83
N LEU A 224 20.86 0.22 14.75
CA LEU A 224 22.33 0.20 14.74
C LEU A 224 22.87 1.58 14.36
#